data_7af3f4f8e5214f1d14d631fb29dbb302
#
_entry.id   7af3f4f8e5214f1d14d631fb29dbb302
#
_cell.length_a   1.000
_cell.length_b   1.000
_cell.length_c   1.000
_cell.angle_alpha   90.00
_cell.angle_beta   90.00
_cell.angle_gamma   90.00
#
_symmetry.space_group_name_H-M   'P 1'
#
loop_
_entity.id
_entity.type
_entity.pdbx_description
1 polymer ?
#
loop_
_entity_poly.entity_id
_entity_poly.type
_entity_poly.pdbx_seq_one_letter_code
_entity_poly.pdbx_strand_id
1 'polypeptide(L)'
;MSLQNGELLWQHVGAGAGAQEALSEGVLYYGGAGAQGLRTTDYVAEVKSKSDLRDFIDSCSMAQPAAAGFDAGIDVPCDKQLAIVDIGVDKDAPAGCLHIFPAVLSLARNTVGFTRWARIAVDSNEECKAIAKEWGVDSVPAFVFMADGKVVDKYAGADRVELMNRVLRFQSANGVRLPQRSTPTRMSTAEAKEIARDRAKEQGKRSGW
;
A
#
# COMPACT_ATOMS: atom_id res chain seq x y z
N MET A 1 -11.03 20.56 -3.90
CA MET A 1 -11.80 20.11 -5.08
C MET A 1 -10.90 19.30 -5.98
N SER A 2 -11.35 18.14 -6.42
CA SER A 2 -10.70 17.35 -7.46
C SER A 2 -11.63 17.29 -8.67
N LEU A 3 -11.09 17.54 -9.88
CA LEU A 3 -11.84 17.55 -11.14
C LEU A 3 -11.15 16.61 -12.13
N GLN A 4 -11.95 15.82 -12.84
CA GLN A 4 -11.49 15.02 -13.97
C GLN A 4 -12.41 15.33 -15.17
N ASN A 5 -11.81 15.71 -16.30
CA ASN A 5 -12.56 16.08 -17.53
C ASN A 5 -13.68 17.12 -17.30
N GLY A 6 -13.50 18.02 -16.30
CA GLY A 6 -14.50 19.02 -15.92
C GLY A 6 -15.59 18.51 -14.97
N GLU A 7 -15.62 17.24 -14.64
CA GLU A 7 -16.56 16.67 -13.66
C GLU A 7 -15.97 16.78 -12.24
N LEU A 8 -16.81 17.17 -11.27
CA LEU A 8 -16.44 17.24 -9.87
C LEU A 8 -16.41 15.83 -9.29
N LEU A 9 -15.22 15.34 -8.91
CA LEU A 9 -15.05 14.04 -8.28
C LEU A 9 -15.19 14.12 -6.76
N TRP A 10 -14.73 15.20 -6.17
CA TRP A 10 -14.72 15.37 -4.73
C TRP A 10 -14.45 16.81 -4.31
N GLN A 11 -15.05 17.21 -3.19
CA GLN A 11 -14.76 18.50 -2.55
C GLN A 11 -14.62 18.33 -1.04
N HIS A 12 -13.73 19.11 -0.45
CA HIS A 12 -13.58 19.22 0.99
C HIS A 12 -14.09 20.55 1.47
N VAL A 13 -14.91 20.52 2.54
CA VAL A 13 -15.42 21.71 3.22
C VAL A 13 -15.09 21.57 4.70
N GLY A 14 -14.24 22.44 5.21
CA GLY A 14 -13.83 22.41 6.61
C GLY A 14 -12.59 23.24 6.88
N ALA A 15 -12.33 23.49 8.18
CA ALA A 15 -11.16 24.19 8.67
C ALA A 15 -10.65 23.53 9.96
N GLY A 16 -9.34 23.69 10.24
CA GLY A 16 -8.70 23.13 11.43
C GLY A 16 -7.85 21.89 11.15
N ALA A 17 -7.28 21.31 12.18
CA ALA A 17 -6.30 20.21 12.07
C ALA A 17 -6.88 18.95 11.40
N GLY A 18 -8.09 18.54 11.80
CA GLY A 18 -8.77 17.38 11.17
C GLY A 18 -9.16 17.62 9.71
N ALA A 19 -9.47 18.86 9.33
CA ALA A 19 -9.74 19.23 7.94
C ALA A 19 -8.49 19.12 7.06
N GLN A 20 -7.32 19.41 7.59
CA GLN A 20 -6.05 19.29 6.87
C GLN A 20 -5.71 17.81 6.59
N GLU A 21 -5.96 16.91 7.54
CA GLU A 21 -5.77 15.47 7.36
C GLU A 21 -6.74 14.95 6.28
N ALA A 22 -8.04 15.23 6.39
CA ALA A 22 -9.03 14.81 5.40
C ALA A 22 -8.75 15.37 4.00
N LEU A 23 -8.27 16.62 3.91
CA LEU A 23 -7.86 17.21 2.64
C LEU A 23 -6.65 16.45 2.04
N SER A 24 -5.66 16.14 2.85
CA SER A 24 -4.46 15.41 2.45
C SER A 24 -4.81 13.99 1.96
N GLU A 25 -5.69 13.29 2.67
CA GLU A 25 -6.19 11.96 2.27
C GLU A 25 -6.97 12.01 0.96
N GLY A 26 -7.83 13.01 0.79
CA GLY A 26 -8.59 13.22 -0.44
C GLY A 26 -7.70 13.56 -1.65
N VAL A 27 -6.70 14.40 -1.45
CA VAL A 27 -5.70 14.70 -2.50
C VAL A 27 -4.93 13.45 -2.90
N LEU A 28 -4.56 12.59 -1.95
CA LEU A 28 -3.86 11.34 -2.23
C LEU A 28 -4.74 10.36 -3.00
N TYR A 29 -6.02 10.25 -2.62
CA TYR A 29 -6.98 9.34 -3.23
C TYR A 29 -7.31 9.71 -4.68
N TYR A 30 -7.58 11.00 -4.94
CA TYR A 30 -7.98 11.50 -6.26
C TYR A 30 -6.81 12.03 -7.10
N GLY A 31 -5.68 12.31 -6.49
CA GLY A 31 -4.56 12.97 -7.14
C GLY A 31 -3.71 12.08 -8.04
N GLY A 32 -3.87 10.76 -7.99
CA GLY A 32 -3.18 9.77 -8.86
C GLY A 32 -1.66 9.77 -8.78
N ALA A 33 -1.06 10.89 -8.45
CA ALA A 33 0.36 11.05 -8.19
C ALA A 33 0.49 11.63 -6.79
N GLY A 34 0.90 10.84 -5.83
CA GLY A 34 1.12 11.31 -4.48
C GLY A 34 2.07 12.52 -4.48
N ALA A 35 1.87 13.42 -3.52
CA ALA A 35 2.74 14.58 -3.27
C ALA A 35 4.23 14.20 -3.09
N GLN A 36 4.55 12.92 -3.11
CA GLN A 36 5.89 12.34 -3.02
C GLN A 36 6.40 11.73 -4.34
N GLY A 37 5.75 12.01 -5.48
CA GLY A 37 6.17 11.51 -6.79
C GLY A 37 5.91 10.02 -7.04
N LEU A 38 5.17 9.34 -6.15
CA LEU A 38 4.76 7.96 -6.31
C LEU A 38 3.45 7.92 -7.09
N ARG A 39 3.46 7.31 -8.26
CA ARG A 39 2.22 7.03 -8.98
C ARG A 39 1.53 5.86 -8.28
N THR A 40 0.24 6.01 -7.98
CA THR A 40 -0.58 4.94 -7.40
C THR A 40 -0.58 3.70 -8.29
N THR A 41 -0.58 3.89 -9.60
CA THR A 41 -0.53 2.85 -10.63
C THR A 41 0.76 2.01 -10.62
N ASP A 42 1.84 2.48 -9.98
CA ASP A 42 3.08 1.71 -9.91
C ASP A 42 2.95 0.52 -8.94
N TYR A 43 2.03 0.61 -7.96
CA TYR A 43 1.87 -0.41 -6.91
C TYR A 43 0.47 -1.02 -6.85
N VAL A 44 -0.54 -0.31 -7.38
CA VAL A 44 -1.94 -0.72 -7.36
C VAL A 44 -2.47 -0.67 -8.79
N ALA A 45 -2.74 -1.83 -9.38
CA ALA A 45 -3.29 -1.94 -10.72
C ALA A 45 -4.77 -1.51 -10.73
N GLU A 46 -5.20 -0.80 -11.76
CA GLU A 46 -6.63 -0.52 -11.97
C GLU A 46 -7.28 -1.70 -12.70
N VAL A 47 -8.41 -2.15 -12.19
CA VAL A 47 -9.26 -3.20 -12.77
C VAL A 47 -10.58 -2.59 -13.15
N LYS A 48 -10.89 -2.56 -14.45
CA LYS A 48 -12.11 -1.96 -15.01
C LYS A 48 -13.05 -2.98 -15.67
N SER A 49 -12.60 -4.23 -15.81
CA SER A 49 -13.37 -5.30 -16.44
C SER A 49 -13.06 -6.65 -15.79
N LYS A 50 -13.90 -7.65 -16.09
CA LYS A 50 -13.63 -9.05 -15.71
C LYS A 50 -12.37 -9.61 -16.41
N SER A 51 -12.02 -9.10 -17.58
CA SER A 51 -10.78 -9.44 -18.27
C SER A 51 -9.58 -8.94 -17.51
N ASP A 52 -9.56 -7.65 -17.13
CA ASP A 52 -8.48 -7.06 -16.36
C ASP A 52 -8.26 -7.79 -15.04
N LEU A 53 -9.38 -8.21 -14.40
CA LEU A 53 -9.30 -8.98 -13.15
C LEU A 53 -8.63 -10.34 -13.37
N ARG A 54 -8.93 -11.05 -14.45
CA ARG A 54 -8.28 -12.32 -14.78
C ARG A 54 -6.80 -12.12 -15.05
N ASP A 55 -6.45 -11.14 -15.89
CA ASP A 55 -5.07 -10.82 -16.22
C ASP A 55 -4.28 -10.44 -14.96
N PHE A 56 -4.91 -9.70 -14.05
CA PHE A 56 -4.32 -9.38 -12.74
C PHE A 56 -4.07 -10.64 -11.90
N ILE A 57 -5.05 -11.54 -11.77
CA ILE A 57 -4.94 -12.78 -11.01
C ILE A 57 -3.88 -13.70 -11.63
N ASP A 58 -3.89 -13.86 -12.94
CA ASP A 58 -2.93 -14.68 -13.67
C ASP A 58 -1.51 -14.15 -13.48
N SER A 59 -1.34 -12.83 -13.46
CA SER A 59 -0.05 -12.19 -13.18
C SER A 59 0.48 -12.45 -11.77
N CYS A 60 -0.38 -12.75 -10.79
CA CYS A 60 0.02 -13.10 -9.44
C CYS A 60 0.55 -14.53 -9.32
N SER A 61 0.17 -15.40 -10.26
CA SER A 61 0.60 -16.80 -10.31
C SER A 61 1.96 -16.98 -10.97
N MET A 62 2.43 -15.98 -11.71
CA MET A 62 3.75 -15.99 -12.31
C MET A 62 4.78 -15.44 -11.30
N ALA A 63 5.77 -16.26 -10.93
CA ALA A 63 6.92 -15.80 -10.19
C ALA A 63 7.59 -14.66 -10.95
N GLN A 64 7.38 -13.42 -10.52
CA GLN A 64 8.15 -12.30 -11.07
C GLN A 64 9.48 -12.23 -10.36
N PRO A 65 10.61 -12.15 -11.10
CA PRO A 65 11.87 -11.82 -10.49
C PRO A 65 11.70 -10.49 -9.76
N ALA A 66 12.19 -10.42 -8.53
CA ALA A 66 12.17 -9.21 -7.72
C ALA A 66 12.54 -8.02 -8.60
N ALA A 67 11.65 -7.01 -8.67
CA ALA A 67 11.89 -5.84 -9.47
C ALA A 67 13.26 -5.26 -9.09
N ALA A 68 14.16 -5.19 -10.06
CA ALA A 68 15.50 -4.69 -9.88
C ALA A 68 15.42 -3.26 -9.28
N GLY A 69 15.80 -3.11 -8.02
CA GLY A 69 15.77 -1.82 -7.32
C GLY A 69 15.43 -1.90 -5.83
N PHE A 70 14.90 -3.00 -5.36
CA PHE A 70 14.75 -3.22 -3.93
C PHE A 70 15.97 -4.00 -3.43
N ASP A 71 16.86 -3.31 -2.76
CA ASP A 71 18.00 -3.86 -2.02
C ASP A 71 17.49 -4.52 -0.71
N ALA A 72 16.52 -5.39 -0.88
CA ALA A 72 16.09 -6.28 0.15
C ALA A 72 16.73 -7.62 -0.19
N GLY A 73 17.77 -7.99 0.53
CA GLY A 73 18.35 -9.33 0.56
C GLY A 73 17.34 -10.37 1.05
N ILE A 74 16.16 -10.37 0.45
CA ILE A 74 15.05 -11.28 0.70
C ILE A 74 14.99 -12.17 -0.53
N ASP A 75 15.72 -13.25 -0.48
CA ASP A 75 15.43 -14.44 -1.28
C ASP A 75 14.11 -15.02 -0.76
N VAL A 76 13.00 -14.46 -1.26
CA VAL A 76 11.68 -15.06 -1.02
C VAL A 76 11.33 -15.84 -2.27
N PRO A 77 11.47 -17.16 -2.28
CA PRO A 77 10.84 -18.00 -3.29
C PRO A 77 9.34 -17.99 -3.01
N CYS A 78 8.67 -16.91 -3.40
CA CYS A 78 7.23 -16.85 -3.41
C CYS A 78 6.78 -17.35 -4.78
N ASP A 79 6.59 -18.65 -4.89
CA ASP A 79 6.00 -19.26 -6.09
C ASP A 79 4.58 -18.73 -6.35
N LYS A 80 3.98 -18.04 -5.37
CA LYS A 80 2.62 -17.54 -5.41
C LYS A 80 2.49 -16.25 -4.62
N GLN A 81 2.07 -15.20 -5.30
CA GLN A 81 1.80 -13.92 -4.68
C GLN A 81 0.35 -13.86 -4.18
N LEU A 82 0.13 -13.23 -3.03
CA LEU A 82 -1.20 -12.90 -2.56
C LEU A 82 -1.73 -11.73 -3.39
N ALA A 83 -2.87 -11.92 -4.06
CA ALA A 83 -3.59 -10.85 -4.72
C ALA A 83 -4.53 -10.17 -3.72
N ILE A 84 -4.49 -8.86 -3.62
CA ILE A 84 -5.38 -8.07 -2.77
C ILE A 84 -6.09 -7.05 -3.65
N VAL A 85 -7.42 -7.09 -3.62
CA VAL A 85 -8.25 -6.16 -4.39
C VAL A 85 -8.91 -5.18 -3.43
N ASP A 86 -8.57 -3.91 -3.56
CA ASP A 86 -9.22 -2.78 -2.90
C ASP A 86 -10.49 -2.40 -3.67
N ILE A 87 -11.62 -2.47 -3.00
CA ILE A 87 -12.93 -2.13 -3.57
C ILE A 87 -13.38 -0.79 -2.99
N GLY A 88 -13.41 0.20 -3.85
CA GLY A 88 -13.77 1.58 -3.52
C GLY A 88 -14.72 2.19 -4.54
N VAL A 89 -14.74 3.50 -4.60
CA VAL A 89 -15.53 4.30 -5.56
C VAL A 89 -14.67 5.38 -6.20
N ASP A 90 -15.03 5.81 -7.39
CA ASP A 90 -14.34 6.89 -8.10
C ASP A 90 -14.92 8.27 -7.79
N LYS A 91 -16.20 8.35 -7.38
CA LYS A 91 -16.87 9.62 -7.09
C LYS A 91 -17.37 9.63 -5.66
N ASP A 92 -17.34 10.82 -5.06
CA ASP A 92 -17.89 11.09 -3.71
C ASP A 92 -17.50 10.00 -2.68
N ALA A 93 -16.22 9.63 -2.69
CA ALA A 93 -15.72 8.57 -1.84
C ALA A 93 -16.04 8.83 -0.36
N PRO A 94 -16.62 7.86 0.34
CA PRO A 94 -16.84 7.94 1.77
C PRO A 94 -15.54 8.23 2.52
N ALA A 95 -15.63 8.91 3.67
CA ALA A 95 -14.47 9.22 4.49
C ALA A 95 -13.59 8.01 4.81
N GLY A 96 -14.20 6.82 4.99
CA GLY A 96 -13.48 5.57 5.21
C GLY A 96 -12.57 5.17 4.05
N CYS A 97 -13.01 5.38 2.79
CA CYS A 97 -12.18 5.12 1.61
C CYS A 97 -10.96 6.05 1.56
N LEU A 98 -11.16 7.34 1.84
CA LEU A 98 -10.09 8.33 1.90
C LEU A 98 -9.11 8.00 3.01
N HIS A 99 -9.62 7.68 4.19
CA HIS A 99 -8.82 7.40 5.39
C HIS A 99 -7.93 6.17 5.25
N ILE A 100 -8.44 5.06 4.67
CA ILE A 100 -7.68 3.81 4.55
C ILE A 100 -6.63 3.86 3.44
N PHE A 101 -6.83 4.67 2.41
CA PHE A 101 -6.03 4.64 1.19
C PHE A 101 -4.53 4.89 1.38
N PRO A 102 -4.07 5.80 2.26
CA PRO A 102 -2.64 5.91 2.60
C PRO A 102 -2.03 4.61 3.12
N ALA A 103 -2.81 3.82 3.89
CA ALA A 103 -2.35 2.51 4.36
C ALA A 103 -2.29 1.49 3.23
N VAL A 104 -3.25 1.52 2.29
CA VAL A 104 -3.23 0.68 1.08
C VAL A 104 -1.96 0.93 0.28
N LEU A 105 -1.63 2.19 -0.02
CA LEU A 105 -0.41 2.54 -0.76
C LEU A 105 0.86 2.13 -0.02
N SER A 106 0.89 2.37 1.29
CA SER A 106 2.03 1.99 2.12
C SER A 106 2.23 0.46 2.13
N LEU A 107 1.15 -0.30 2.30
CA LEU A 107 1.20 -1.75 2.26
C LEU A 107 1.61 -2.25 0.86
N ALA A 108 0.97 -1.78 -0.20
CA ALA A 108 1.28 -2.17 -1.56
C ALA A 108 2.76 -1.97 -1.89
N ARG A 109 3.33 -0.83 -1.49
CA ARG A 109 4.75 -0.53 -1.65
C ARG A 109 5.66 -1.42 -0.81
N ASN A 110 5.32 -1.63 0.46
CA ASN A 110 6.18 -2.35 1.41
C ASN A 110 6.09 -3.87 1.28
N THR A 111 5.13 -4.37 0.52
CA THR A 111 4.88 -5.80 0.34
C THR A 111 5.13 -6.27 -1.11
N VAL A 112 5.81 -5.43 -1.90
CA VAL A 112 6.24 -5.79 -3.25
C VAL A 112 7.02 -7.10 -3.21
N GLY A 113 6.69 -8.02 -4.11
CA GLY A 113 7.33 -9.34 -4.21
C GLY A 113 6.49 -10.47 -3.61
N PHE A 114 5.70 -10.23 -2.55
CA PHE A 114 4.80 -11.26 -2.01
C PHE A 114 3.32 -10.91 -2.08
N THR A 115 2.95 -9.64 -2.25
CA THR A 115 1.58 -9.22 -2.57
C THR A 115 1.53 -8.44 -3.86
N ARG A 116 0.40 -8.52 -4.54
CA ARG A 116 0.02 -7.61 -5.62
C ARG A 116 -1.31 -6.99 -5.29
N TRP A 117 -1.42 -5.72 -5.59
CA TRP A 117 -2.60 -4.94 -5.28
C TRP A 117 -3.29 -4.48 -6.55
N ALA A 118 -4.61 -4.55 -6.53
CA ALA A 118 -5.47 -3.96 -7.55
C ALA A 118 -6.58 -3.16 -6.89
N ARG A 119 -7.19 -2.28 -7.65
CA ARG A 119 -8.33 -1.47 -7.24
C ARG A 119 -9.47 -1.64 -8.22
N ILE A 120 -10.68 -1.77 -7.68
CA ILE A 120 -11.94 -1.76 -8.39
C ILE A 120 -12.80 -0.62 -7.85
N ALA A 121 -13.24 0.30 -8.71
CA ALA A 121 -14.23 1.30 -8.36
C ALA A 121 -15.62 0.80 -8.78
N VAL A 122 -16.49 0.55 -7.81
CA VAL A 122 -17.81 -0.07 -8.08
C VAL A 122 -18.77 0.85 -8.84
N ASP A 123 -18.50 2.14 -8.86
CA ASP A 123 -19.29 3.16 -9.57
C ASP A 123 -18.73 3.51 -10.95
N SER A 124 -17.60 2.91 -11.36
CA SER A 124 -16.99 3.20 -12.66
C SER A 124 -17.78 2.59 -13.81
N ASN A 125 -18.29 1.37 -13.65
CA ASN A 125 -19.10 0.68 -14.64
C ASN A 125 -19.86 -0.54 -14.04
N GLU A 126 -20.79 -1.11 -14.81
CA GLU A 126 -21.63 -2.24 -14.36
C GLU A 126 -20.84 -3.54 -14.17
N GLU A 127 -19.71 -3.75 -14.88
CA GLU A 127 -18.86 -4.93 -14.66
C GLU A 127 -18.17 -4.88 -13.30
N CYS A 128 -17.62 -3.73 -12.91
CA CYS A 128 -17.01 -3.53 -11.60
C CYS A 128 -18.02 -3.74 -10.46
N LYS A 129 -19.22 -3.23 -10.65
CA LYS A 129 -20.32 -3.44 -9.71
C LYS A 129 -20.73 -4.91 -9.61
N ALA A 130 -20.79 -5.62 -10.76
CA ALA A 130 -21.10 -7.04 -10.81
C ALA A 130 -20.02 -7.88 -10.11
N ILE A 131 -18.73 -7.56 -10.28
CA ILE A 131 -17.62 -8.24 -9.60
C ILE A 131 -17.75 -8.09 -8.07
N ALA A 132 -17.97 -6.87 -7.58
CA ALA A 132 -18.15 -6.63 -6.16
C ALA A 132 -19.33 -7.41 -5.58
N LYS A 133 -20.45 -7.43 -6.30
CA LYS A 133 -21.64 -8.20 -5.92
C LYS A 133 -21.40 -9.72 -5.93
N GLU A 134 -20.68 -10.24 -6.92
CA GLU A 134 -20.29 -11.64 -6.99
C GLU A 134 -19.47 -12.08 -5.78
N TRP A 135 -18.64 -11.17 -5.26
CA TRP A 135 -17.87 -11.40 -4.04
C TRP A 135 -18.67 -11.12 -2.75
N GLY A 136 -19.93 -10.71 -2.83
CA GLY A 136 -20.76 -10.38 -1.67
C GLY A 136 -20.23 -9.15 -0.91
N VAL A 137 -19.73 -8.15 -1.63
CA VAL A 137 -19.31 -6.87 -1.07
C VAL A 137 -20.47 -5.90 -1.13
N ASP A 138 -20.99 -5.53 0.05
CA ASP A 138 -22.16 -4.66 0.18
C ASP A 138 -21.80 -3.23 0.64
N SER A 139 -20.55 -3.02 1.02
CA SER A 139 -20.09 -1.71 1.52
C SER A 139 -18.64 -1.44 1.14
N VAL A 140 -18.27 -0.17 1.03
CA VAL A 140 -16.92 0.30 0.75
C VAL A 140 -16.40 1.16 1.90
N PRO A 141 -15.08 1.15 2.19
CA PRO A 141 -14.06 0.35 1.51
C PRO A 141 -14.13 -1.14 1.90
N ALA A 142 -13.76 -2.01 0.96
CA ALA A 142 -13.64 -3.43 1.23
C ALA A 142 -12.41 -4.01 0.52
N PHE A 143 -11.89 -5.10 1.07
CA PHE A 143 -10.69 -5.76 0.57
C PHE A 143 -10.96 -7.24 0.38
N VAL A 144 -10.62 -7.76 -0.79
CA VAL A 144 -10.72 -9.18 -1.12
C VAL A 144 -9.31 -9.74 -1.27
N PHE A 145 -9.01 -10.75 -0.48
CA PHE A 145 -7.72 -11.44 -0.49
C PHE A 145 -7.86 -12.72 -1.28
N MET A 146 -6.97 -12.92 -2.24
CA MET A 146 -7.01 -14.08 -3.14
C MET A 146 -5.65 -14.77 -3.16
N ALA A 147 -5.69 -16.10 -3.03
CA ALA A 147 -4.53 -16.96 -3.21
C ALA A 147 -4.89 -18.02 -4.25
N ASP A 148 -4.00 -18.25 -5.23
CA ASP A 148 -4.21 -19.19 -6.33
C ASP A 148 -5.55 -18.95 -7.09
N GLY A 149 -5.92 -17.69 -7.29
CA GLY A 149 -7.16 -17.30 -7.96
C GLY A 149 -8.43 -17.53 -7.14
N LYS A 150 -8.32 -17.95 -5.88
CA LYS A 150 -9.46 -18.20 -4.99
C LYS A 150 -9.53 -17.15 -3.88
N VAL A 151 -10.72 -16.68 -3.57
CA VAL A 151 -10.96 -15.80 -2.42
C VAL A 151 -10.68 -16.59 -1.13
N VAL A 152 -9.72 -16.11 -0.35
CA VAL A 152 -9.32 -16.72 0.93
C VAL A 152 -9.75 -15.91 2.15
N ASP A 153 -9.97 -14.61 1.98
CA ASP A 153 -10.49 -13.75 3.05
C ASP A 153 -11.16 -12.50 2.45
N LYS A 154 -12.00 -11.85 3.23
CA LYS A 154 -12.63 -10.56 2.90
C LYS A 154 -12.67 -9.69 4.13
N TYR A 155 -12.46 -8.40 3.92
CA TYR A 155 -12.55 -7.40 4.98
C TYR A 155 -13.29 -6.17 4.47
N ALA A 156 -14.32 -5.74 5.17
CA ALA A 156 -15.02 -4.48 4.93
C ALA A 156 -14.79 -3.53 6.09
N GLY A 157 -14.25 -2.35 5.82
CA GLY A 157 -13.97 -1.35 6.83
C GLY A 157 -12.71 -0.53 6.55
N ALA A 158 -12.49 0.49 7.37
CA ALA A 158 -11.42 1.47 7.22
C ALA A 158 -10.37 1.41 8.35
N ASP A 159 -10.30 0.32 9.09
CA ASP A 159 -9.30 0.15 10.15
C ASP A 159 -7.96 -0.28 9.53
N ARG A 160 -6.98 0.63 9.60
CA ARG A 160 -5.62 0.45 9.07
C ARG A 160 -4.88 -0.69 9.77
N VAL A 161 -5.10 -0.87 11.06
CA VAL A 161 -4.43 -1.91 11.85
C VAL A 161 -4.97 -3.29 11.48
N GLU A 162 -6.29 -3.41 11.34
CA GLU A 162 -6.91 -4.67 10.94
C GLU A 162 -6.48 -5.07 9.52
N LEU A 163 -6.47 -4.14 8.57
CA LEU A 163 -5.98 -4.40 7.21
C LEU A 163 -4.52 -4.90 7.24
N MET A 164 -3.65 -4.23 7.97
CA MET A 164 -2.25 -4.61 8.12
C MET A 164 -2.11 -6.01 8.74
N ASN A 165 -2.85 -6.30 9.81
CA ASN A 165 -2.80 -7.59 10.48
C ASN A 165 -3.22 -8.74 9.56
N ARG A 166 -4.22 -8.52 8.69
CA ARG A 166 -4.63 -9.51 7.70
C ARG A 166 -3.54 -9.79 6.68
N VAL A 167 -2.92 -8.75 6.13
CA VAL A 167 -1.80 -8.89 5.20
C VAL A 167 -0.65 -9.67 5.84
N LEU A 168 -0.26 -9.31 7.08
CA LEU A 168 0.82 -9.97 7.82
C LEU A 168 0.50 -11.43 8.14
N ARG A 169 -0.75 -11.76 8.45
CA ARG A 169 -1.18 -13.14 8.70
C ARG A 169 -0.96 -14.02 7.48
N PHE A 170 -1.33 -13.55 6.29
CA PHE A 170 -1.10 -14.29 5.05
C PHE A 170 0.39 -14.40 4.71
N GLN A 171 1.16 -13.39 5.01
CA GLN A 171 2.60 -13.40 4.86
C GLN A 171 3.24 -14.50 5.71
N SER A 172 2.86 -14.57 6.98
CA SER A 172 3.38 -15.59 7.91
C SER A 172 2.95 -17.00 7.52
N ALA A 173 1.71 -17.18 7.08
CA ALA A 173 1.17 -18.48 6.64
C ALA A 173 1.91 -19.04 5.41
N ASN A 174 2.39 -18.17 4.52
CA ASN A 174 3.15 -18.55 3.33
C ASN A 174 4.67 -18.67 3.57
N GLY A 175 5.10 -18.67 4.82
CA GLY A 175 6.52 -18.84 5.17
C GLY A 175 7.40 -17.61 4.88
N VAL A 176 6.83 -16.52 4.45
CA VAL A 176 7.55 -15.27 4.22
C VAL A 176 7.96 -14.68 5.56
N ARG A 177 9.22 -14.83 5.92
CA ARG A 177 9.79 -14.13 7.06
C ARG A 177 10.14 -12.70 6.61
N LEU A 178 9.46 -11.71 7.17
CA LEU A 178 9.97 -10.34 7.08
C LEU A 178 11.40 -10.33 7.63
N PRO A 179 12.35 -9.65 6.98
CA PRO A 179 13.61 -9.36 7.63
C PRO A 179 13.24 -8.67 8.93
N GLN A 180 13.55 -9.31 10.04
CA GLN A 180 13.46 -8.61 11.32
C GLN A 180 14.33 -7.37 11.10
N ARG A 181 13.73 -6.17 11.13
CA ARG A 181 14.50 -4.96 11.28
C ARG A 181 15.43 -5.27 12.43
N SER A 182 16.71 -5.47 12.11
CA SER A 182 17.72 -5.52 13.13
C SER A 182 17.46 -4.25 13.94
N THR A 183 16.88 -4.42 15.12
CA THR A 183 16.83 -3.32 16.10
C THR A 183 18.23 -2.78 16.05
N PRO A 184 18.44 -1.47 15.72
CA PRO A 184 19.78 -0.93 15.66
C PRO A 184 20.39 -1.35 16.98
N THR A 185 21.40 -2.22 16.90
CA THR A 185 22.08 -2.75 18.09
C THR A 185 22.42 -1.52 18.87
N ARG A 186 21.78 -1.35 20.02
CA ARG A 186 21.95 -0.16 20.85
C ARG A 186 23.45 -0.13 21.11
N MET A 187 24.16 0.71 20.36
CA MET A 187 25.61 0.79 20.45
C MET A 187 25.95 0.84 21.93
N SER A 188 26.82 -0.03 22.37
CA SER A 188 27.23 -0.04 23.77
C SER A 188 27.75 1.34 24.10
N THR A 189 27.55 1.77 25.33
CA THR A 189 28.03 3.09 25.80
C THR A 189 29.53 3.23 25.58
N ALA A 190 30.26 2.13 25.47
CA ALA A 190 31.69 2.08 25.18
C ALA A 190 31.96 2.41 23.70
N GLU A 191 31.27 1.81 22.75
CA GLU A 191 31.40 2.08 21.30
C GLU A 191 31.00 3.53 20.97
N ALA A 192 29.91 4.04 21.58
CA ALA A 192 29.49 5.42 21.40
C ALA A 192 30.55 6.42 21.90
N LYS A 193 31.26 6.12 23.02
CA LYS A 193 32.35 6.94 23.54
C LYS A 193 33.61 6.88 22.66
N GLU A 194 33.88 5.73 22.04
CA GLU A 194 35.01 5.55 21.15
C GLU A 194 34.86 6.35 19.86
N ILE A 195 33.66 6.27 19.23
CA ILE A 195 33.32 7.05 18.03
C ILE A 195 33.35 8.56 18.34
N ALA A 196 32.89 8.98 19.54
CA ALA A 196 32.92 10.37 19.94
C ALA A 196 34.36 10.87 20.13
N ARG A 197 35.27 10.03 20.65
CA ARG A 197 36.71 10.35 20.80
C ARG A 197 37.40 10.48 19.44
N ASP A 198 37.09 9.60 18.50
CA ASP A 198 37.72 9.64 17.17
C ASP A 198 37.24 10.85 16.36
N ARG A 199 35.96 11.20 16.45
CA ARG A 199 35.44 12.45 15.85
C ARG A 199 36.06 13.72 16.46
N ALA A 200 36.27 13.72 17.76
CA ALA A 200 36.93 14.86 18.43
C ALA A 200 38.40 14.99 18.00
N LYS A 201 39.12 13.88 17.78
CA LYS A 201 40.51 13.90 17.27
C LYS A 201 40.59 14.39 15.81
N GLU A 202 39.60 14.05 14.97
CA GLU A 202 39.55 14.54 13.58
C GLU A 202 39.21 16.03 13.50
N GLN A 203 38.31 16.53 14.36
CA GLN A 203 37.98 17.94 14.40
C GLN A 203 39.16 18.79 14.94
N GLY A 204 39.90 18.27 15.90
CA GLY A 204 41.12 18.95 16.41
C GLY A 204 42.26 19.05 15.37
N LYS A 205 42.32 18.14 14.39
CA LYS A 205 43.27 18.20 13.27
C LYS A 205 42.89 19.20 12.18
N ARG A 206 41.60 19.57 12.07
CA ARG A 206 41.10 20.53 11.06
C ARG A 206 41.13 21.98 11.51
N SER A 207 41.29 22.25 12.81
CA SER A 207 41.33 23.62 13.38
C SER A 207 42.74 24.15 13.62
N GLY A 208 43.76 23.47 13.14
CA GLY A 208 45.16 23.85 13.30
C GLY A 208 45.82 24.29 11.99
N TRP A 209 45.21 25.29 11.32
CA TRP A 209 45.84 26.12 10.28
C TRP A 209 45.38 27.56 10.45
#